data_00cc2cb7776023238073d314b9e8d42e
#
_entry.id   00cc2cb7776023238073d314b9e8d42e
#
_cell.length_a   1.000
_cell.length_b   1.000
_cell.length_c   1.000
_cell.angle_alpha   90.00
_cell.angle_beta   90.00
_cell.angle_gamma   90.00
#
_symmetry.space_group_name_H-M   'P 1'
#
loop_
_entity.id
_entity.type
_entity.pdbx_description
1 polymer ?
#
loop_
_entity_poly.entity_id
_entity_poly.type
_entity_poly.pdbx_seq_one_letter_code
_entity_poly.pdbx_strand_id
1 'polypeptide(L)'
;VFLKSHGFDHLVGAEELKSQVADPAYRNDWGFYDDTVLDEVWKKYETLSKSGKRFSLFTLTVDTHHPDGFISRACDRKRYEIEGKLNQSFSAVTCSQQNIAALIQKIQASPWYKNTVIVVSSDHLAMNNTAWKYLNKQDRNNLFFVLRGDRPQQDGSGLKRNTMDKGATVLDILGGDNFIGLGRSSLSGQSLSESFLNMKEKVLAWKPDIIRLWNFPKEMKDFTVDTDKKMIAFSGSHFRLPLLLRISDQRVEPLPESEYSAPLRFQLADFAPRDNFVWVDQCYKMAQLWAPELALSTDWCVSQG
;
A
#
# COMPACT_ATOMS: atom_id res chain seq x y z
N VAL A 1 10.39 -1.21 4.42
CA VAL A 1 10.99 -1.21 3.06
C VAL A 1 9.95 -0.83 2.02
N PHE A 2 8.83 -1.58 1.84
CA PHE A 2 7.83 -1.36 0.76
C PHE A 2 7.31 0.09 0.69
N LEU A 3 6.76 0.63 1.78
CA LEU A 3 6.19 1.98 1.76
C LEU A 3 7.26 3.05 1.48
N LYS A 4 8.47 2.88 2.03
CA LYS A 4 9.58 3.80 1.80
C LYS A 4 10.00 3.83 0.32
N SER A 5 10.07 2.66 -0.32
CA SER A 5 10.38 2.57 -1.76
C SER A 5 9.27 3.09 -2.67
N HIS A 6 8.08 3.36 -2.13
CA HIS A 6 6.94 3.93 -2.84
C HIS A 6 6.69 5.41 -2.49
N GLY A 7 7.71 6.11 -1.98
CA GLY A 7 7.68 7.57 -1.82
C GLY A 7 7.01 8.06 -0.53
N PHE A 8 6.87 7.23 0.50
CA PHE A 8 6.43 7.69 1.80
C PHE A 8 7.59 8.31 2.57
N ASP A 9 7.50 9.60 2.88
CA ASP A 9 8.55 10.36 3.60
C ASP A 9 8.68 9.91 5.06
N HIS A 10 7.55 9.66 5.72
CA HIS A 10 7.47 9.31 7.14
C HIS A 10 6.70 8.03 7.33
N LEU A 11 7.32 7.07 7.99
CA LEU A 11 6.72 5.80 8.39
C LEU A 11 6.68 5.73 9.91
N VAL A 12 5.53 5.37 10.45
CA VAL A 12 5.32 5.19 11.89
C VAL A 12 4.69 3.83 12.10
N GLY A 13 5.46 2.89 12.60
CA GLY A 13 5.01 1.56 12.98
C GLY A 13 4.78 1.45 14.48
N ALA A 14 4.53 0.23 14.95
CA ALA A 14 4.25 -0.03 16.36
C ALA A 14 5.44 0.36 17.27
N GLU A 15 6.67 0.21 16.79
CA GLU A 15 7.86 0.54 17.59
C GLU A 15 8.01 2.06 17.76
N GLU A 16 7.81 2.83 16.68
CA GLU A 16 7.87 4.30 16.74
C GLU A 16 6.71 4.86 17.59
N LEU A 17 5.53 4.24 17.53
CA LEU A 17 4.37 4.66 18.33
C LEU A 17 4.55 4.45 19.82
N LYS A 18 5.33 3.48 20.28
CA LYS A 18 5.55 3.20 21.71
C LYS A 18 5.93 4.42 22.54
N SER A 19 6.71 5.32 21.96
CA SER A 19 7.16 6.55 22.64
C SER A 19 6.13 7.70 22.58
N GLN A 20 5.08 7.56 21.79
CA GLN A 20 4.10 8.60 21.52
C GLN A 20 2.75 8.35 22.23
N VAL A 21 2.44 7.08 22.49
CA VAL A 21 1.16 6.69 23.10
C VAL A 21 1.22 6.71 24.62
N ALA A 22 0.09 6.98 25.26
CA ALA A 22 -0.03 7.04 26.72
C ALA A 22 0.13 5.68 27.39
N ASP A 23 -0.25 4.60 26.71
CA ASP A 23 -0.22 3.23 27.24
C ASP A 23 0.45 2.28 26.24
N PRO A 24 1.78 2.16 26.25
CA PRO A 24 2.53 1.30 25.31
C PRO A 24 2.23 -0.19 25.47
N ALA A 25 1.63 -0.62 26.57
CA ALA A 25 1.25 -2.01 26.81
C ALA A 25 -0.10 -2.36 26.19
N TYR A 26 -0.93 -1.35 25.88
CA TYR A 26 -2.25 -1.54 25.30
C TYR A 26 -2.15 -1.82 23.79
N ARG A 27 -1.91 -3.07 23.46
CA ARG A 27 -1.78 -3.56 22.09
C ARG A 27 -2.21 -5.02 21.98
N ASN A 28 -2.54 -5.45 20.78
CA ASN A 28 -2.84 -6.83 20.42
C ASN A 28 -1.68 -7.45 19.60
N ASP A 29 -1.85 -8.66 19.11
CA ASP A 29 -0.82 -9.40 18.36
C ASP A 29 -0.41 -8.71 17.04
N TRP A 30 -1.23 -7.80 16.51
CA TRP A 30 -1.01 -7.09 15.25
C TRP A 30 -0.50 -5.67 15.41
N GLY A 31 -0.57 -5.12 16.62
CA GLY A 31 -0.11 -3.76 16.89
C GLY A 31 -0.92 -3.06 17.98
N PHE A 32 -0.94 -1.74 17.95
CA PHE A 32 -1.83 -0.96 18.82
C PHE A 32 -3.27 -1.09 18.37
N TYR A 33 -4.19 -1.07 19.33
CA TYR A 33 -5.62 -1.05 19.03
C TYR A 33 -6.02 0.15 18.18
N ASP A 34 -7.06 0.00 17.37
CA ASP A 34 -7.52 1.04 16.42
C ASP A 34 -7.86 2.38 17.10
N ASP A 35 -8.41 2.37 18.31
CA ASP A 35 -8.68 3.60 19.07
C ASP A 35 -7.41 4.41 19.31
N THR A 36 -6.34 3.75 19.72
CA THR A 36 -5.03 4.38 19.94
C THR A 36 -4.42 4.88 18.64
N VAL A 37 -4.43 4.06 17.58
CA VAL A 37 -3.88 4.44 16.28
C VAL A 37 -4.62 5.64 15.71
N LEU A 38 -5.95 5.65 15.76
CA LEU A 38 -6.76 6.72 15.18
C LEU A 38 -6.67 8.03 15.99
N ASP A 39 -6.41 7.97 17.30
CA ASP A 39 -6.08 9.16 18.08
C ASP A 39 -4.73 9.77 17.65
N GLU A 40 -3.72 8.97 17.37
CA GLU A 40 -2.44 9.47 16.85
C GLU A 40 -2.58 10.00 15.41
N VAL A 41 -3.41 9.35 14.59
CA VAL A 41 -3.78 9.86 13.25
C VAL A 41 -4.42 11.24 13.34
N TRP A 42 -5.33 11.46 14.29
CA TRP A 42 -5.92 12.77 14.52
C TRP A 42 -4.88 13.83 14.88
N LYS A 43 -3.97 13.56 15.81
CA LYS A 43 -2.89 14.49 16.21
C LYS A 43 -1.98 14.81 15.01
N LYS A 44 -1.67 13.80 14.21
CA LYS A 44 -0.85 13.98 13.01
C LYS A 44 -1.56 14.82 11.95
N TYR A 45 -2.86 14.53 11.71
CA TYR A 45 -3.70 15.32 10.81
C TYR A 45 -3.75 16.80 11.21
N GLU A 46 -3.98 17.11 12.49
CA GLU A 46 -3.97 18.49 12.98
C GLU A 46 -2.62 19.18 12.74
N THR A 47 -1.54 18.49 13.07
CA THR A 47 -0.18 19.04 12.91
C THR A 47 0.14 19.34 11.45
N LEU A 48 -0.16 18.40 10.56
CA LEU A 48 0.07 18.56 9.13
C LEU A 48 -0.83 19.65 8.53
N SER A 49 -2.10 19.70 8.93
CA SER A 49 -3.05 20.73 8.46
C SER A 49 -2.64 22.13 8.87
N LYS A 50 -2.13 22.31 10.09
CA LYS A 50 -1.60 23.59 10.59
C LYS A 50 -0.37 24.06 9.81
N SER A 51 0.38 23.15 9.19
CA SER A 51 1.56 23.52 8.39
C SER A 51 1.23 24.25 7.10
N GLY A 52 0.00 24.17 6.61
CA GLY A 52 -0.44 24.73 5.33
C GLY A 52 0.12 24.05 4.09
N LYS A 53 0.93 23.01 4.24
CA LYS A 53 1.50 22.23 3.14
C LYS A 53 0.54 21.12 2.69
N ARG A 54 0.64 20.73 1.43
CA ARG A 54 -0.06 19.51 0.95
C ARG A 54 0.56 18.27 1.60
N PHE A 55 -0.28 17.34 1.98
CA PHE A 55 0.16 16.06 2.53
C PHE A 55 -0.81 14.94 2.17
N SER A 56 -0.33 13.71 2.22
CA SER A 56 -1.13 12.49 2.29
C SER A 56 -0.85 11.81 3.63
N LEU A 57 -1.90 11.40 4.32
CA LEU A 57 -1.81 10.63 5.56
C LEU A 57 -2.52 9.30 5.36
N PHE A 58 -1.76 8.22 5.44
CA PHE A 58 -2.26 6.86 5.26
C PHE A 58 -2.18 6.10 6.58
N THR A 59 -3.22 5.36 6.91
CA THR A 59 -3.24 4.52 8.10
C THR A 59 -3.90 3.17 7.81
N LEU A 60 -3.46 2.15 8.51
CA LEU A 60 -4.07 0.82 8.54
C LEU A 60 -4.69 0.59 9.92
N THR A 61 -5.91 0.08 9.94
CA THR A 61 -6.56 -0.45 11.14
C THR A 61 -6.33 -1.96 11.22
N VAL A 62 -6.21 -2.50 12.43
CA VAL A 62 -5.84 -3.91 12.65
C VAL A 62 -6.84 -4.69 13.51
N ASP A 63 -7.75 -4.01 14.19
CA ASP A 63 -8.67 -4.66 15.14
C ASP A 63 -9.66 -5.62 14.46
N THR A 64 -9.88 -5.51 13.15
CA THR A 64 -10.74 -6.43 12.40
C THR A 64 -10.01 -7.65 11.86
N HIS A 65 -8.71 -7.79 12.15
CA HIS A 65 -7.90 -8.89 11.60
C HIS A 65 -8.38 -10.26 12.08
N HIS A 66 -8.41 -11.23 11.15
CA HIS A 66 -8.80 -12.61 11.44
C HIS A 66 -7.81 -13.29 12.43
N PRO A 67 -8.22 -14.41 13.11
CA PRO A 67 -9.48 -15.14 12.96
C PRO A 67 -10.66 -14.52 13.73
N ASP A 68 -10.43 -13.79 14.82
CA ASP A 68 -11.49 -13.38 15.74
C ASP A 68 -11.74 -11.87 15.72
N GLY A 69 -10.71 -11.09 15.42
CA GLY A 69 -10.70 -9.66 15.62
C GLY A 69 -10.50 -9.26 17.08
N PHE A 70 -10.32 -7.98 17.30
CA PHE A 70 -10.04 -7.38 18.59
C PHE A 70 -11.04 -6.25 18.87
N ILE A 71 -11.33 -5.99 20.14
CA ILE A 71 -12.29 -4.96 20.53
C ILE A 71 -11.55 -3.96 21.40
N SER A 72 -11.35 -2.75 20.87
CA SER A 72 -10.70 -1.69 21.62
C SER A 72 -11.53 -1.23 22.81
N ARG A 73 -10.84 -0.75 23.86
CA ARG A 73 -11.48 -0.33 25.12
C ARG A 73 -12.35 0.92 24.99
N ALA A 74 -12.13 1.73 23.96
CA ALA A 74 -12.97 2.88 23.66
C ALA A 74 -14.36 2.48 23.15
N CYS A 75 -14.53 1.26 22.69
CA CYS A 75 -15.83 0.78 22.26
C CYS A 75 -16.65 0.35 23.45
N ASP A 76 -17.75 1.05 23.65
CA ASP A 76 -18.71 0.67 24.64
C ASP A 76 -19.08 -0.80 24.56
N ARG A 77 -19.45 -1.35 25.68
CA ARG A 77 -19.79 -2.74 25.98
C ARG A 77 -20.82 -3.41 25.05
N LYS A 78 -21.19 -2.77 23.94
CA LYS A 78 -22.01 -3.35 22.89
C LYS A 78 -21.25 -4.52 22.25
N ARG A 79 -21.68 -5.71 22.59
CA ARG A 79 -21.21 -6.95 22.01
C ARG A 79 -22.24 -7.47 21.02
N TYR A 80 -21.79 -7.90 19.86
CA TYR A 80 -22.66 -8.55 18.90
C TYR A 80 -22.91 -9.99 19.35
N GLU A 81 -24.14 -10.29 19.69
CA GLU A 81 -24.55 -11.64 20.06
C GLU A 81 -25.43 -12.24 18.96
N ILE A 82 -25.16 -13.49 18.63
CA ILE A 82 -25.97 -14.28 17.71
C ILE A 82 -26.34 -15.56 18.42
N GLU A 83 -27.63 -15.85 18.51
CA GLU A 83 -28.16 -17.00 19.22
C GLU A 83 -27.70 -17.03 20.71
N GLY A 84 -27.62 -15.86 21.35
CA GLY A 84 -27.19 -15.72 22.73
C GLY A 84 -25.68 -15.92 22.98
N LYS A 85 -24.87 -15.99 21.92
CA LYS A 85 -23.41 -16.14 22.00
C LYS A 85 -22.71 -14.94 21.34
N LEU A 86 -21.66 -14.47 22.01
CA LEU A 86 -20.82 -13.41 21.47
C LEU A 86 -20.22 -13.85 20.11
N ASN A 87 -20.41 -13.00 19.09
CA ASN A 87 -19.66 -13.10 17.85
C ASN A 87 -18.55 -12.06 17.85
N GLN A 88 -17.31 -12.53 18.04
CA GLN A 88 -16.16 -11.68 18.21
C GLN A 88 -15.88 -10.83 16.96
N SER A 89 -15.90 -11.43 15.78
CA SER A 89 -15.62 -10.69 14.54
C SER A 89 -16.63 -9.59 14.24
N PHE A 90 -17.93 -9.83 14.44
CA PHE A 90 -18.94 -8.76 14.29
C PHE A 90 -18.76 -7.66 15.33
N SER A 91 -18.42 -8.02 16.56
CA SER A 91 -18.16 -7.04 17.61
C SER A 91 -16.93 -6.18 17.29
N ALA A 92 -15.84 -6.81 16.79
CA ALA A 92 -14.62 -6.12 16.38
C ALA A 92 -14.87 -5.15 15.21
N VAL A 93 -15.58 -5.60 14.16
CA VAL A 93 -15.96 -4.74 13.03
C VAL A 93 -16.82 -3.57 13.46
N THR A 94 -17.82 -3.80 14.33
CA THR A 94 -18.68 -2.73 14.83
C THR A 94 -17.87 -1.70 15.62
N CYS A 95 -16.94 -2.15 16.46
CA CYS A 95 -16.06 -1.30 17.24
C CYS A 95 -15.12 -0.47 16.32
N SER A 96 -14.43 -1.11 15.39
CA SER A 96 -13.53 -0.41 14.45
C SER A 96 -14.28 0.63 13.62
N GLN A 97 -15.49 0.31 13.14
CA GLN A 97 -16.34 1.27 12.42
C GLN A 97 -16.72 2.48 13.28
N GLN A 98 -17.00 2.29 14.57
CA GLN A 98 -17.30 3.41 15.49
C GLN A 98 -16.08 4.32 15.68
N ASN A 99 -14.90 3.74 15.85
CA ASN A 99 -13.65 4.50 15.97
C ASN A 99 -13.33 5.29 14.69
N ILE A 100 -13.48 4.66 13.53
CA ILE A 100 -13.29 5.32 12.23
C ILE A 100 -14.31 6.46 12.05
N ALA A 101 -15.58 6.23 12.36
CA ALA A 101 -16.63 7.24 12.25
C ALA A 101 -16.35 8.43 13.18
N ALA A 102 -15.87 8.18 14.40
CA ALA A 102 -15.49 9.24 15.33
C ALA A 102 -14.34 10.09 14.79
N LEU A 103 -13.31 9.49 14.21
CA LEU A 103 -12.23 10.23 13.54
C LEU A 103 -12.76 11.06 12.38
N ILE A 104 -13.61 10.48 11.52
CA ILE A 104 -14.23 11.20 10.39
C ILE A 104 -15.00 12.42 10.90
N GLN A 105 -15.82 12.27 11.93
CA GLN A 105 -16.57 13.37 12.51
C GLN A 105 -15.67 14.47 13.07
N LYS A 106 -14.55 14.13 13.73
CA LYS A 106 -13.54 15.09 14.18
C LYS A 106 -12.96 15.87 12.99
N ILE A 107 -12.60 15.17 11.90
CA ILE A 107 -12.06 15.81 10.69
C ILE A 107 -13.12 16.73 10.07
N GLN A 108 -14.36 16.28 9.94
CA GLN A 108 -15.46 17.06 9.36
C GLN A 108 -15.77 18.34 10.18
N ALA A 109 -15.62 18.28 11.49
CA ALA A 109 -15.79 19.44 12.36
C ALA A 109 -14.58 20.39 12.37
N SER A 110 -13.47 20.00 11.75
CA SER A 110 -12.25 20.82 11.71
C SER A 110 -12.34 21.93 10.66
N PRO A 111 -11.60 23.05 10.85
CA PRO A 111 -11.56 24.14 9.86
C PRO A 111 -10.91 23.74 8.52
N TRP A 112 -10.23 22.59 8.47
CA TRP A 112 -9.51 22.12 7.29
C TRP A 112 -10.33 21.17 6.42
N TYR A 113 -11.51 20.71 6.88
CA TYR A 113 -12.32 19.71 6.16
C TYR A 113 -12.63 20.09 4.71
N LYS A 114 -12.92 21.36 4.45
CA LYS A 114 -13.21 21.85 3.08
C LYS A 114 -12.09 21.58 2.06
N ASN A 115 -10.84 21.43 2.55
CA ASN A 115 -9.67 21.12 1.73
C ASN A 115 -9.16 19.70 1.96
N THR A 116 -9.97 18.82 2.56
CA THR A 116 -9.59 17.46 2.91
C THR A 116 -10.41 16.47 2.11
N VAL A 117 -9.74 15.46 1.57
CA VAL A 117 -10.36 14.27 0.99
C VAL A 117 -10.10 13.12 1.95
N ILE A 118 -11.15 12.47 2.42
CA ILE A 118 -11.07 11.27 3.27
C ILE A 118 -11.43 10.08 2.41
N VAL A 119 -10.54 9.09 2.32
CA VAL A 119 -10.77 7.83 1.63
C VAL A 119 -10.80 6.71 2.65
N VAL A 120 -11.88 5.94 2.66
CA VAL A 120 -12.01 4.74 3.49
C VAL A 120 -12.17 3.53 2.59
N SER A 121 -11.33 2.53 2.79
CA SER A 121 -11.29 1.35 1.95
C SER A 121 -10.97 0.09 2.74
N SER A 122 -11.72 -0.98 2.50
CA SER A 122 -11.22 -2.32 2.86
C SER A 122 -10.04 -2.67 1.98
N ASP A 123 -9.03 -3.30 2.55
CA ASP A 123 -7.88 -3.86 1.81
C ASP A 123 -8.31 -5.08 0.99
N HIS A 124 -9.03 -6.02 1.61
CA HIS A 124 -9.56 -7.22 0.97
C HIS A 124 -10.88 -7.66 1.63
N LEU A 125 -11.51 -8.70 1.11
CA LEU A 125 -12.66 -9.36 1.73
C LEU A 125 -12.22 -10.07 3.03
N ALA A 126 -13.09 -10.04 4.05
CA ALA A 126 -12.83 -10.73 5.30
C ALA A 126 -12.44 -12.19 5.05
N MET A 127 -11.35 -12.63 5.65
CA MET A 127 -10.89 -14.01 5.63
C MET A 127 -11.74 -14.87 6.56
N ASN A 128 -11.43 -16.16 6.67
CA ASN A 128 -12.16 -17.07 7.57
C ASN A 128 -12.06 -16.58 9.02
N ASN A 129 -13.21 -16.32 9.63
CA ASN A 129 -13.35 -15.74 10.95
C ASN A 129 -14.61 -16.26 11.66
N THR A 130 -14.89 -15.82 12.87
CA THR A 130 -16.06 -16.28 13.65
C THR A 130 -17.41 -15.91 13.03
N ALA A 131 -17.46 -14.96 12.10
CA ALA A 131 -18.65 -14.59 11.34
C ALA A 131 -18.82 -15.36 10.01
N TRP A 132 -17.84 -16.19 9.62
CA TRP A 132 -17.76 -16.83 8.30
C TRP A 132 -19.04 -17.54 7.86
N LYS A 133 -19.69 -18.28 8.75
CA LYS A 133 -20.95 -18.99 8.44
C LYS A 133 -22.11 -18.09 8.00
N TYR A 134 -22.05 -16.82 8.36
CA TYR A 134 -23.04 -15.79 7.97
C TYR A 134 -22.59 -15.08 6.70
N LEU A 135 -21.31 -14.69 6.64
CA LEU A 135 -20.74 -13.98 5.49
C LEU A 135 -20.82 -14.77 4.20
N ASN A 136 -20.61 -16.10 4.26
CA ASN A 136 -20.65 -16.98 3.08
C ASN A 136 -22.04 -17.16 2.47
N LYS A 137 -23.10 -16.71 3.14
CA LYS A 137 -24.48 -16.80 2.65
C LYS A 137 -24.92 -15.54 1.87
N GLN A 138 -24.05 -14.54 1.80
CA GLN A 138 -24.35 -13.24 1.21
C GLN A 138 -23.34 -12.91 0.11
N ASP A 139 -23.73 -12.03 -0.80
CA ASP A 139 -22.80 -11.38 -1.70
C ASP A 139 -21.81 -10.54 -0.89
N ARG A 140 -20.53 -10.77 -1.14
CA ARG A 140 -19.46 -10.15 -0.37
C ARG A 140 -18.82 -9.04 -1.17
N ASN A 141 -18.83 -7.86 -0.58
CA ASN A 141 -18.29 -6.65 -1.20
C ASN A 141 -17.26 -5.98 -0.30
N ASN A 142 -16.23 -5.40 -0.90
CA ASN A 142 -15.31 -4.51 -0.22
C ASN A 142 -15.93 -3.13 -0.05
N LEU A 143 -15.69 -2.54 1.10
CA LEU A 143 -16.04 -1.16 1.34
C LEU A 143 -15.06 -0.23 0.60
N PHE A 144 -15.61 0.78 -0.05
CA PHE A 144 -14.86 1.93 -0.56
C PHE A 144 -15.78 3.13 -0.61
N PHE A 145 -15.41 4.20 0.07
CA PHE A 145 -16.09 5.48 -0.07
C PHE A 145 -15.12 6.65 0.10
N VAL A 146 -15.52 7.79 -0.42
CA VAL A 146 -14.76 9.04 -0.37
C VAL A 146 -15.65 10.14 0.17
N LEU A 147 -15.14 10.89 1.15
CA LEU A 147 -15.78 12.08 1.69
C LEU A 147 -14.97 13.32 1.29
N ARG A 148 -15.68 14.32 0.80
CA ARG A 148 -15.09 15.58 0.33
C ARG A 148 -15.91 16.75 0.87
N GLY A 149 -15.19 17.73 1.45
CA GLY A 149 -15.82 18.96 1.93
C GLY A 149 -16.09 20.03 0.85
N ASP A 150 -15.55 19.84 -0.34
CA ASP A 150 -15.62 20.79 -1.45
C ASP A 150 -16.72 20.49 -2.48
N ARG A 151 -17.42 19.36 -2.37
CA ARG A 151 -18.43 18.91 -3.34
C ARG A 151 -19.64 18.28 -2.66
N PRO A 152 -20.82 18.36 -3.30
CA PRO A 152 -22.01 17.65 -2.82
C PRO A 152 -21.78 16.13 -2.89
N GLN A 153 -22.50 15.44 -2.03
CA GLN A 153 -22.48 13.97 -1.99
C GLN A 153 -23.08 13.39 -3.27
N GLN A 154 -22.46 12.35 -3.79
CA GLN A 154 -22.95 11.54 -4.92
C GLN A 154 -23.16 10.11 -4.45
N ASP A 155 -24.27 9.51 -4.81
CA ASP A 155 -24.51 8.10 -4.56
C ASP A 155 -23.86 7.26 -5.66
N GLY A 156 -22.85 6.46 -5.27
CA GLY A 156 -22.17 5.50 -6.14
C GLY A 156 -22.61 4.06 -5.96
N SER A 157 -23.64 3.81 -5.14
CA SER A 157 -24.04 2.45 -4.72
C SER A 157 -24.49 1.55 -5.88
N GLY A 158 -25.01 2.13 -6.98
CA GLY A 158 -25.44 1.41 -8.18
C GLY A 158 -24.31 1.04 -9.15
N LEU A 159 -23.08 1.49 -8.91
CA LEU A 159 -21.96 1.26 -9.81
C LEU A 159 -21.31 -0.12 -9.55
N LYS A 160 -21.16 -0.91 -10.62
CA LYS A 160 -20.39 -2.16 -10.56
C LYS A 160 -18.90 -1.83 -10.65
N ARG A 161 -18.20 -1.95 -9.53
CA ARG A 161 -16.78 -1.61 -9.39
C ARG A 161 -15.99 -2.79 -8.80
N ASN A 162 -14.70 -2.71 -8.93
CA ASN A 162 -13.79 -3.71 -8.38
C ASN A 162 -12.63 -3.03 -7.63
N THR A 163 -11.81 -3.80 -6.95
CA THR A 163 -10.72 -3.26 -6.14
C THR A 163 -9.65 -2.51 -6.95
N MET A 164 -9.49 -2.81 -8.22
CA MET A 164 -8.56 -2.12 -9.12
C MET A 164 -8.98 -0.66 -9.38
N ASP A 165 -10.28 -0.37 -9.31
CA ASP A 165 -10.85 0.96 -9.58
C ASP A 165 -10.57 1.96 -8.43
N LYS A 166 -10.25 1.48 -7.23
CA LYS A 166 -10.02 2.33 -6.05
C LYS A 166 -8.85 3.29 -6.26
N GLY A 167 -7.70 2.78 -6.69
CA GLY A 167 -6.51 3.59 -6.95
C GLY A 167 -6.72 4.62 -8.06
N ALA A 168 -7.36 4.20 -9.16
CA ALA A 168 -7.70 5.08 -10.27
C ALA A 168 -8.66 6.20 -9.84
N THR A 169 -9.64 5.89 -8.96
CA THR A 169 -10.57 6.88 -8.42
C THR A 169 -9.87 7.90 -7.53
N VAL A 170 -8.95 7.46 -6.68
CA VAL A 170 -8.16 8.37 -5.84
C VAL A 170 -7.26 9.27 -6.69
N LEU A 171 -6.61 8.71 -7.71
CA LEU A 171 -5.76 9.46 -8.64
C LEU A 171 -6.55 10.55 -9.38
N ASP A 172 -7.73 10.23 -9.91
CA ASP A 172 -8.64 11.18 -10.57
C ASP A 172 -9.09 12.31 -9.61
N ILE A 173 -9.41 11.96 -8.35
CA ILE A 173 -9.76 12.95 -7.32
C ILE A 173 -8.62 13.94 -7.08
N LEU A 174 -7.39 13.48 -7.14
CA LEU A 174 -6.18 14.28 -6.93
C LEU A 174 -5.77 15.08 -8.18
N GLY A 175 -6.51 14.97 -9.28
CA GLY A 175 -6.26 15.68 -10.53
C GLY A 175 -5.26 14.99 -11.46
N GLY A 176 -5.00 13.70 -11.23
CA GLY A 176 -4.24 12.84 -12.13
C GLY A 176 -5.11 12.14 -13.16
N ASP A 177 -4.56 11.10 -13.80
CA ASP A 177 -5.28 10.30 -14.78
C ASP A 177 -6.46 9.53 -14.15
N ASN A 178 -7.51 9.31 -14.93
CA ASN A 178 -8.69 8.56 -14.49
C ASN A 178 -8.54 7.04 -14.62
N PHE A 179 -7.34 6.56 -14.84
CA PHE A 179 -6.99 5.13 -14.90
C PHE A 179 -5.61 4.86 -14.35
N ILE A 180 -5.42 3.65 -13.84
CA ILE A 180 -4.10 3.10 -13.48
C ILE A 180 -4.15 1.58 -13.65
N GLY A 181 -3.24 1.02 -14.45
CA GLY A 181 -3.28 -0.39 -14.80
C GLY A 181 -4.64 -0.81 -15.37
N LEU A 182 -5.26 -1.80 -14.75
CA LEU A 182 -6.60 -2.27 -15.13
C LEU A 182 -7.74 -1.46 -14.47
N GLY A 183 -7.44 -0.59 -13.51
CA GLY A 183 -8.44 0.21 -12.80
C GLY A 183 -8.91 1.40 -13.61
N ARG A 184 -10.16 1.78 -13.40
CA ARG A 184 -10.80 2.96 -13.97
C ARG A 184 -11.50 3.75 -12.87
N SER A 185 -11.41 5.08 -12.95
CA SER A 185 -12.05 5.94 -11.95
C SER A 185 -13.56 5.72 -11.90
N SER A 186 -14.09 5.65 -10.70
CA SER A 186 -15.55 5.59 -10.47
C SER A 186 -16.25 6.91 -10.75
N LEU A 187 -15.51 8.00 -10.94
CA LEU A 187 -16.06 9.33 -11.22
C LEU A 187 -16.21 9.63 -12.71
N SER A 188 -15.32 9.10 -13.53
CA SER A 188 -15.18 9.50 -14.93
C SER A 188 -15.01 8.34 -15.91
N GLY A 189 -14.77 7.14 -15.41
CA GLY A 189 -14.47 5.97 -16.24
C GLY A 189 -15.51 4.86 -16.17
N GLN A 190 -15.66 4.14 -17.27
CA GLN A 190 -16.37 2.87 -17.29
C GLN A 190 -15.41 1.78 -16.81
N SER A 191 -15.77 1.04 -15.76
CA SER A 191 -14.90 -0.01 -15.22
C SER A 191 -14.81 -1.21 -16.17
N LEU A 192 -13.76 -2.01 -16.00
CA LEU A 192 -13.66 -3.29 -16.69
C LEU A 192 -14.83 -4.23 -16.33
N SER A 193 -15.34 -4.14 -15.10
CA SER A 193 -16.52 -4.91 -14.66
C SER A 193 -17.79 -4.54 -15.39
N GLU A 194 -17.89 -3.32 -15.89
CA GLU A 194 -19.00 -2.86 -16.75
C GLU A 194 -18.75 -3.16 -18.22
N SER A 195 -17.49 -3.13 -18.65
CA SER A 195 -17.09 -3.37 -20.04
C SER A 195 -17.13 -4.85 -20.44
N PHE A 196 -16.91 -5.75 -19.50
CA PHE A 196 -16.86 -7.20 -19.72
C PHE A 196 -17.91 -7.93 -18.88
N LEU A 197 -18.89 -8.52 -19.53
CA LEU A 197 -19.91 -9.35 -18.87
C LEU A 197 -19.32 -10.55 -18.12
N ASN A 198 -18.19 -11.07 -18.61
CA ASN A 198 -17.48 -12.22 -18.06
C ASN A 198 -16.14 -11.82 -17.39
N MET A 199 -16.11 -10.72 -16.67
CA MET A 199 -14.89 -10.19 -16.04
C MET A 199 -14.15 -11.20 -15.15
N LYS A 200 -14.90 -12.01 -14.40
CA LYS A 200 -14.30 -13.07 -13.55
C LYS A 200 -13.49 -14.08 -14.37
N GLU A 201 -14.04 -14.53 -15.49
CA GLU A 201 -13.37 -15.47 -16.39
C GLU A 201 -12.15 -14.84 -17.04
N LYS A 202 -12.23 -13.57 -17.43
CA LYS A 202 -11.09 -12.80 -17.94
C LYS A 202 -9.96 -12.71 -16.92
N VAL A 203 -10.26 -12.32 -15.68
CA VAL A 203 -9.26 -12.24 -14.61
C VAL A 203 -8.66 -13.61 -14.32
N LEU A 204 -9.45 -14.68 -14.34
CA LEU A 204 -8.92 -16.05 -14.19
C LEU A 204 -7.99 -16.43 -15.35
N ALA A 205 -8.31 -16.05 -16.57
CA ALA A 205 -7.44 -16.27 -17.73
C ALA A 205 -6.13 -15.46 -17.64
N TRP A 206 -6.18 -14.25 -17.15
CA TRP A 206 -5.00 -13.39 -16.96
C TRP A 206 -4.17 -13.73 -15.70
N LYS A 207 -4.74 -14.52 -14.78
CA LYS A 207 -4.08 -14.84 -13.50
C LYS A 207 -2.65 -15.35 -13.64
N PRO A 208 -2.29 -16.25 -14.57
CA PRO A 208 -0.91 -16.70 -14.73
C PRO A 208 0.05 -15.54 -15.07
N ASP A 209 -0.38 -14.62 -15.92
CA ASP A 209 0.44 -13.47 -16.33
C ASP A 209 0.57 -12.44 -15.19
N ILE A 210 -0.54 -12.17 -14.47
CA ILE A 210 -0.52 -11.31 -13.29
C ILE A 210 0.42 -11.87 -12.23
N ILE A 211 0.38 -13.19 -11.98
CA ILE A 211 1.28 -13.83 -11.01
C ILE A 211 2.74 -13.71 -11.47
N ARG A 212 3.03 -13.84 -12.78
CA ARG A 212 4.40 -13.64 -13.29
C ARG A 212 4.94 -12.25 -13.02
N LEU A 213 4.10 -11.22 -13.02
CA LEU A 213 4.52 -9.85 -12.66
C LEU A 213 4.96 -9.71 -11.20
N TRP A 214 4.54 -10.63 -10.31
CA TRP A 214 4.90 -10.65 -8.89
C TRP A 214 6.01 -11.65 -8.55
N ASN A 215 6.20 -12.64 -9.42
CA ASN A 215 7.23 -13.66 -9.23
C ASN A 215 8.54 -13.19 -9.85
N PHE A 216 9.39 -12.59 -9.05
CA PHE A 216 10.77 -12.38 -9.45
C PHE A 216 11.45 -13.75 -9.65
N PRO A 217 12.34 -13.87 -10.64
CA PRO A 217 13.11 -15.07 -10.85
C PRO A 217 13.85 -15.48 -9.57
N LYS A 218 13.88 -16.78 -9.27
CA LYS A 218 14.62 -17.31 -8.12
C LYS A 218 16.12 -17.34 -8.38
N GLU A 219 16.48 -17.44 -9.66
CA GLU A 219 17.85 -17.50 -10.14
C GLU A 219 18.01 -16.59 -11.35
N MET A 220 19.17 -16.00 -11.50
CA MET A 220 19.58 -15.29 -12.69
C MET A 220 20.75 -16.05 -13.32
N LYS A 221 20.47 -16.71 -14.46
CA LYS A 221 21.53 -17.45 -15.22
C LYS A 221 22.22 -16.56 -16.25
N ASP A 222 21.40 -15.82 -16.99
CA ASP A 222 21.86 -14.92 -18.05
C ASP A 222 21.07 -13.61 -18.01
N PHE A 223 21.71 -12.54 -18.37
CA PHE A 223 21.07 -11.24 -18.54
C PHE A 223 21.61 -10.51 -19.76
N THR A 224 20.82 -9.62 -20.32
CA THR A 224 21.23 -8.72 -21.41
C THR A 224 20.94 -7.28 -21.00
N VAL A 225 21.89 -6.39 -21.31
CA VAL A 225 21.76 -4.95 -21.07
C VAL A 225 21.64 -4.23 -22.41
N ASP A 226 20.55 -3.51 -22.60
CA ASP A 226 20.33 -2.62 -23.75
C ASP A 226 20.49 -1.18 -23.24
N THR A 227 21.66 -0.62 -23.48
CA THR A 227 21.99 0.74 -23.02
C THR A 227 21.25 1.83 -23.78
N ASP A 228 20.88 1.58 -25.03
CA ASP A 228 20.14 2.54 -25.86
C ASP A 228 18.71 2.67 -25.36
N LYS A 229 18.08 1.54 -25.03
CA LYS A 229 16.73 1.52 -24.42
C LYS A 229 16.74 1.73 -22.91
N LYS A 230 17.92 1.76 -22.30
CA LYS A 230 18.10 1.84 -20.83
C LYS A 230 17.33 0.73 -20.11
N MET A 231 17.56 -0.50 -20.53
CA MET A 231 16.86 -1.69 -20.02
C MET A 231 17.84 -2.82 -19.73
N ILE A 232 17.52 -3.60 -18.72
CA ILE A 232 18.10 -4.92 -18.47
C ILE A 232 17.00 -5.98 -18.60
N ALA A 233 17.30 -7.08 -19.25
CA ALA A 233 16.40 -8.23 -19.38
C ALA A 233 17.05 -9.49 -18.82
N PHE A 234 16.31 -10.25 -18.02
CA PHE A 234 16.69 -11.57 -17.52
C PHE A 234 15.45 -12.41 -17.19
N SER A 235 15.54 -13.69 -17.42
CA SER A 235 14.46 -14.65 -17.11
C SER A 235 13.06 -14.20 -17.60
N GLY A 236 13.00 -13.54 -18.76
CA GLY A 236 11.75 -13.04 -19.36
C GLY A 236 11.19 -11.75 -18.74
N SER A 237 11.88 -11.16 -17.78
CA SER A 237 11.52 -9.88 -17.15
C SER A 237 12.41 -8.75 -17.69
N HIS A 238 11.87 -7.52 -17.71
CA HIS A 238 12.57 -6.33 -18.20
C HIS A 238 12.49 -5.23 -17.15
N PHE A 239 13.59 -4.57 -16.86
CA PHE A 239 13.68 -3.49 -15.89
C PHE A 239 14.40 -2.28 -16.48
N ARG A 240 14.02 -1.09 -16.03
CA ARG A 240 14.69 0.16 -16.42
C ARG A 240 15.99 0.35 -15.66
N LEU A 241 16.96 0.97 -16.32
CA LEU A 241 18.22 1.40 -15.73
C LEU A 241 18.11 2.84 -15.18
N PRO A 242 18.88 3.20 -14.15
CA PRO A 242 19.84 2.37 -13.42
C PRO A 242 19.17 1.37 -12.48
N LEU A 243 19.82 0.24 -12.22
CA LEU A 243 19.26 -0.84 -11.39
C LEU A 243 20.36 -1.60 -10.68
N LEU A 244 20.12 -1.93 -9.42
CA LEU A 244 20.86 -2.88 -8.63
C LEU A 244 19.99 -4.12 -8.41
N LEU A 245 20.49 -5.28 -8.77
CA LEU A 245 19.84 -6.57 -8.50
C LEU A 245 20.55 -7.22 -7.32
N ARG A 246 19.82 -7.54 -6.27
CA ARG A 246 20.29 -8.43 -5.21
C ARG A 246 19.87 -9.86 -5.51
N ILE A 247 20.84 -10.77 -5.53
CA ILE A 247 20.64 -12.17 -5.82
C ILE A 247 20.91 -12.96 -4.57
N SER A 248 19.87 -13.52 -3.97
CA SER A 248 19.94 -14.40 -2.82
C SER A 248 19.56 -15.84 -3.22
N ASP A 249 19.76 -16.80 -2.31
CA ASP A 249 19.46 -18.22 -2.54
C ASP A 249 18.03 -18.51 -3.01
N GLN A 250 17.10 -17.58 -2.87
CA GLN A 250 15.68 -17.80 -3.14
C GLN A 250 15.04 -16.82 -4.11
N ARG A 251 15.71 -15.72 -4.47
CA ARG A 251 15.13 -14.69 -5.35
C ARG A 251 16.15 -13.71 -5.88
N VAL A 252 15.79 -13.10 -7.01
CA VAL A 252 16.44 -11.89 -7.55
C VAL A 252 15.55 -10.69 -7.22
N GLU A 253 16.08 -9.73 -6.46
CA GLU A 253 15.36 -8.54 -6.02
C GLU A 253 15.87 -7.31 -6.76
N PRO A 254 15.05 -6.65 -7.60
CA PRO A 254 15.42 -5.41 -8.25
C PRO A 254 15.30 -4.22 -7.29
N LEU A 255 16.35 -3.43 -7.23
CA LEU A 255 16.47 -2.22 -6.43
C LEU A 255 16.72 -1.02 -7.37
N PRO A 256 15.66 -0.35 -7.86
CA PRO A 256 15.80 0.78 -8.76
C PRO A 256 16.31 2.03 -8.02
N GLU A 257 17.00 2.89 -8.71
CA GLU A 257 17.28 4.25 -8.23
C GLU A 257 16.00 5.08 -8.29
N SER A 258 15.70 5.79 -7.23
CA SER A 258 14.61 6.77 -7.18
C SER A 258 15.02 7.95 -6.30
N GLU A 259 14.34 9.07 -6.43
CA GLU A 259 14.54 10.24 -5.56
C GLU A 259 14.22 9.96 -4.08
N TYR A 260 13.52 8.86 -3.81
CA TYR A 260 13.11 8.43 -2.46
C TYR A 260 13.94 7.26 -1.91
N SER A 261 14.82 6.68 -2.72
CA SER A 261 15.72 5.61 -2.29
C SER A 261 17.14 6.14 -2.08
N ALA A 262 17.89 5.49 -1.21
CA ALA A 262 19.32 5.75 -1.13
C ALA A 262 19.97 5.47 -2.50
N PRO A 263 21.02 6.21 -2.89
CA PRO A 263 21.81 5.87 -4.07
C PRO A 263 22.20 4.39 -4.07
N LEU A 264 22.23 3.75 -5.26
CA LEU A 264 22.42 2.29 -5.38
C LEU A 264 23.68 1.79 -4.67
N ARG A 265 24.75 2.60 -4.66
CA ARG A 265 26.00 2.29 -3.95
C ARG A 265 25.82 2.11 -2.42
N PHE A 266 24.89 2.84 -1.81
CA PHE A 266 24.59 2.70 -0.40
C PHE A 266 23.66 1.50 -0.14
N GLN A 267 22.75 1.23 -1.07
CA GLN A 267 21.93 0.03 -1.00
C GLN A 267 22.76 -1.26 -1.12
N LEU A 268 23.83 -1.23 -1.93
CA LEU A 268 24.76 -2.34 -2.06
C LEU A 268 25.51 -2.63 -0.73
N ALA A 269 25.80 -1.60 0.05
CA ALA A 269 26.46 -1.76 1.36
C ALA A 269 25.61 -2.52 2.38
N ASP A 270 24.29 -2.58 2.18
CA ASP A 270 23.35 -3.29 3.07
C ASP A 270 23.21 -4.79 2.72
N PHE A 271 23.93 -5.28 1.72
CA PHE A 271 23.84 -6.68 1.30
C PHE A 271 24.55 -7.60 2.30
N ALA A 272 23.97 -8.78 2.51
CA ALA A 272 24.63 -9.80 3.29
C ALA A 272 25.87 -10.35 2.56
N PRO A 273 26.90 -10.84 3.25
CA PRO A 273 28.11 -11.36 2.62
C PRO A 273 27.91 -12.54 1.64
N ARG A 274 26.73 -13.15 1.64
CA ARG A 274 26.33 -14.25 0.74
C ARG A 274 25.47 -13.80 -0.43
N ASP A 275 25.02 -12.56 -0.43
CA ASP A 275 24.22 -12.06 -1.52
C ASP A 275 25.14 -11.72 -2.70
N ASN A 276 24.84 -12.24 -3.86
CA ASN A 276 25.44 -11.81 -5.12
C ASN A 276 24.68 -10.60 -5.67
N PHE A 277 25.28 -9.88 -6.60
CA PHE A 277 24.62 -8.73 -7.19
C PHE A 277 24.94 -8.56 -8.68
N VAL A 278 24.04 -7.85 -9.36
CA VAL A 278 24.33 -7.20 -10.65
C VAL A 278 23.91 -5.74 -10.53
N TRP A 279 24.86 -4.84 -10.74
CA TRP A 279 24.62 -3.40 -10.74
C TRP A 279 24.87 -2.83 -12.12
N VAL A 280 23.88 -2.14 -12.68
CA VAL A 280 23.97 -1.46 -13.96
C VAL A 280 23.64 0.02 -13.73
N ASP A 281 24.64 0.87 -13.94
CA ASP A 281 24.54 2.31 -13.73
C ASP A 281 25.52 3.06 -14.64
N GLN A 282 25.48 4.38 -14.61
CA GLN A 282 26.48 5.19 -15.29
C GLN A 282 27.87 4.96 -14.67
N CYS A 283 28.87 4.79 -15.51
CA CYS A 283 30.22 4.40 -15.07
C CYS A 283 30.81 5.34 -14.01
N TYR A 284 30.54 6.65 -14.12
CA TYR A 284 31.01 7.62 -13.13
C TYR A 284 30.43 7.41 -11.73
N LYS A 285 29.19 6.90 -11.62
CA LYS A 285 28.56 6.60 -10.31
C LYS A 285 29.19 5.38 -9.67
N MET A 286 29.50 4.37 -10.45
CA MET A 286 30.23 3.19 -9.96
C MET A 286 31.67 3.52 -9.57
N ALA A 287 32.36 4.33 -10.38
CA ALA A 287 33.72 4.76 -10.11
C ALA A 287 33.88 5.50 -8.78
N GLN A 288 32.84 6.18 -8.29
CA GLN A 288 32.85 6.81 -6.97
C GLN A 288 33.11 5.84 -5.81
N LEU A 289 32.84 4.54 -6.00
CA LEU A 289 33.12 3.51 -4.97
C LEU A 289 34.54 2.94 -5.07
N TRP A 290 35.04 2.79 -6.29
CA TRP A 290 36.25 2.00 -6.55
C TRP A 290 37.44 2.84 -6.98
N ALA A 291 37.19 3.94 -7.70
CA ALA A 291 38.22 4.77 -8.32
C ALA A 291 37.66 6.19 -8.58
N PRO A 292 37.56 7.04 -7.57
CA PRO A 292 36.97 8.38 -7.69
C PRO A 292 37.58 9.25 -8.79
N GLU A 293 38.85 9.00 -9.14
CA GLU A 293 39.59 9.69 -10.18
C GLU A 293 39.12 9.36 -11.61
N LEU A 294 38.38 8.27 -11.83
CA LEU A 294 37.88 7.84 -13.13
C LEU A 294 36.45 8.33 -13.47
N ALA A 295 35.93 9.22 -12.69
CA ALA A 295 34.51 9.59 -12.64
C ALA A 295 34.02 10.55 -13.73
N LEU A 296 34.49 10.43 -14.99
CA LEU A 296 34.07 11.35 -16.06
C LEU A 296 33.26 10.72 -17.19
N SER A 297 33.07 9.39 -17.19
CA SER A 297 32.35 8.73 -18.28
C SER A 297 30.86 8.67 -18.02
N THR A 298 30.06 9.15 -18.97
CA THR A 298 28.58 9.02 -18.99
C THR A 298 28.11 7.68 -19.55
N ASP A 299 29.03 6.78 -19.92
CA ASP A 299 28.71 5.45 -20.41
C ASP A 299 28.06 4.58 -19.34
N TRP A 300 27.43 3.52 -19.77
CA TRP A 300 26.83 2.53 -18.88
C TRP A 300 27.83 1.42 -18.56
N CYS A 301 27.95 1.13 -17.29
CA CYS A 301 28.79 0.06 -16.75
C CYS A 301 27.94 -1.03 -16.10
N VAL A 302 28.49 -2.25 -16.11
CA VAL A 302 27.93 -3.41 -15.42
C VAL A 302 28.97 -3.91 -14.43
N SER A 303 28.56 -4.04 -13.18
CA SER A 303 29.34 -4.70 -12.13
C SER A 303 28.56 -5.89 -11.59
N GLN A 304 29.24 -6.98 -11.31
CA GLN A 304 28.65 -8.17 -10.72
C GLN A 304 29.60 -8.79 -9.70
N GLY A 305 29.03 -9.39 -8.67
CA GLY A 305 29.77 -10.04 -7.57
C GLY A 305 28.92 -11.05 -6.84
#